data_1748ebe0bf9a2e3bee37b22cd145e8c0
#
_entry.id   1748ebe0bf9a2e3bee37b22cd145e8c0
#
_cell.length_a   1.000
_cell.length_b   1.000
_cell.length_c   1.000
_cell.angle_alpha   90.00
_cell.angle_beta   90.00
_cell.angle_gamma   90.00
#
_symmetry.space_group_name_H-M   'P 1'
#
loop_
_entity.id
_entity.type
_entity.pdbx_description
1 polymer ?
#
loop_
_entity_poly.entity_id
_entity_poly.type
_entity_poly.pdbx_seq_one_letter_code
_entity_poly.pdbx_strand_id
1 'polypeptide(L)'
;MTSSPESTAVARYGLLIVGGNLSHQENYSRALAADPRVRLVGLTDESDVPPRRRELNQALAAELEIPYIEPYEEALAREDVDLVCLCPEPERRARMTVAAARAGKHVYVDKPLCATVEGAREVVEAVEASGVRSQMFSLVRSSIGRRCREVVESGRLGTLIGLHAELLFAKGVAGTADLGQPRREQASDGRF
;
A
#
# COMPACT_ATOMS: atom_id res chain seq x y z
N MET A 1 -15.83 -24.49 40.19
CA MET A 1 -15.49 -24.78 38.81
C MET A 1 -15.65 -23.48 38.04
N THR A 2 -14.55 -22.74 37.91
CA THR A 2 -14.52 -21.45 37.19
C THR A 2 -14.04 -21.75 35.76
N SER A 3 -14.94 -21.70 34.83
CA SER A 3 -14.59 -21.77 33.40
C SER A 3 -13.79 -20.51 33.03
N SER A 4 -12.53 -20.69 32.71
CA SER A 4 -11.71 -19.66 32.08
C SER A 4 -12.35 -19.25 30.76
N PRO A 5 -12.42 -17.95 30.41
CA PRO A 5 -12.92 -17.54 29.10
C PRO A 5 -11.96 -18.06 28.03
N GLU A 6 -12.50 -18.84 27.09
CA GLU A 6 -11.78 -19.18 25.86
C GLU A 6 -11.38 -17.87 25.16
N SER A 7 -10.07 -17.66 25.05
CA SER A 7 -9.50 -16.63 24.20
C SER A 7 -9.92 -16.93 22.76
N THR A 8 -10.93 -16.23 22.27
CA THR A 8 -11.26 -16.24 20.85
C THR A 8 -10.04 -15.68 20.08
N ALA A 9 -9.27 -16.57 19.48
CA ALA A 9 -8.16 -16.19 18.64
C ALA A 9 -8.70 -15.27 17.53
N VAL A 10 -8.26 -14.02 17.52
CA VAL A 10 -8.61 -13.06 16.47
C VAL A 10 -8.09 -13.63 15.15
N ALA A 11 -8.98 -13.83 14.18
CA ALA A 11 -8.59 -14.27 12.85
C ALA A 11 -7.57 -13.27 12.28
N ARG A 12 -6.40 -13.78 11.87
CA ARG A 12 -5.33 -12.95 11.32
C ARG A 12 -5.37 -13.03 9.81
N TYR A 13 -5.55 -11.88 9.17
CA TYR A 13 -5.45 -11.74 7.72
C TYR A 13 -4.00 -11.88 7.27
N GLY A 14 -3.76 -12.75 6.30
CA GLY A 14 -2.46 -12.90 5.66
C GLY A 14 -2.20 -11.75 4.69
N LEU A 15 -1.15 -10.97 4.96
CA LEU A 15 -0.75 -9.83 4.14
C LEU A 15 0.50 -10.16 3.32
N LEU A 16 0.35 -10.10 2.00
CA LEU A 16 1.45 -10.10 1.05
C LEU A 16 1.83 -8.66 0.72
N ILE A 17 3.11 -8.33 0.75
CA ILE A 17 3.60 -6.99 0.40
C ILE A 17 4.36 -7.02 -0.93
N VAL A 18 4.17 -5.97 -1.74
CA VAL A 18 4.75 -5.81 -3.06
C VAL A 18 5.57 -4.52 -3.12
N GLY A 19 6.83 -4.65 -3.54
CA GLY A 19 7.81 -3.57 -3.46
C GLY A 19 8.52 -3.53 -2.12
N GLY A 20 9.72 -2.99 -2.10
CA GLY A 20 10.61 -2.98 -0.95
C GLY A 20 10.94 -1.59 -0.43
N ASN A 21 12.12 -1.45 0.13
CA ASN A 21 12.65 -0.17 0.60
C ASN A 21 12.63 0.89 -0.50
N LEU A 22 12.48 2.15 -0.11
CA LEU A 22 12.35 3.32 -0.98
C LEU A 22 11.09 3.33 -1.87
N SER A 23 10.02 2.63 -1.47
CA SER A 23 8.74 2.61 -2.20
C SER A 23 7.52 3.03 -1.35
N HIS A 24 7.67 3.45 -0.13
CA HIS A 24 6.69 3.57 0.96
C HIS A 24 6.34 2.23 1.63
N GLN A 25 6.64 1.10 1.02
CA GLN A 25 6.28 -0.21 1.55
C GLN A 25 6.88 -0.45 2.94
N GLU A 26 8.09 0.05 3.18
CA GLU A 26 8.74 -0.01 4.48
C GLU A 26 7.92 0.62 5.62
N ASN A 27 7.14 1.66 5.31
CA ASN A 27 6.28 2.31 6.29
C ASN A 27 4.95 1.57 6.46
N TYR A 28 4.34 1.14 5.33
CA TYR A 28 3.06 0.43 5.36
C TYR A 28 3.19 -0.95 6.01
N SER A 29 4.23 -1.69 5.67
CA SER A 29 4.47 -3.02 6.24
C SER A 29 4.64 -2.97 7.76
N ARG A 30 5.43 -2.03 8.27
CA ARG A 30 5.60 -1.86 9.72
C ARG A 30 4.31 -1.45 10.41
N ALA A 31 3.54 -0.52 9.82
CA ALA A 31 2.27 -0.07 10.38
C ALA A 31 1.21 -1.18 10.38
N LEU A 32 1.15 -1.97 9.30
CA LEU A 32 0.20 -3.07 9.17
C LEU A 32 0.60 -4.27 10.04
N ALA A 33 1.89 -4.57 10.15
CA ALA A 33 2.39 -5.63 11.03
C ALA A 33 2.11 -5.37 12.52
N ALA A 34 1.97 -4.11 12.91
CA ALA A 34 1.60 -3.74 14.28
C ALA A 34 0.12 -4.02 14.62
N ASP A 35 -0.73 -4.26 13.63
CA ASP A 35 -2.14 -4.64 13.87
C ASP A 35 -2.22 -6.13 14.19
N PRO A 36 -2.77 -6.52 15.37
CA PRO A 36 -2.85 -7.93 15.78
C PRO A 36 -3.70 -8.80 14.85
N ARG A 37 -4.52 -8.20 14.00
CA ARG A 37 -5.34 -8.89 13.00
C ARG A 37 -4.56 -9.24 11.73
N VAL A 38 -3.34 -8.74 11.57
CA VAL A 38 -2.53 -8.92 10.35
C VAL A 38 -1.33 -9.81 10.65
N ARG A 39 -1.01 -10.69 9.70
CA ARG A 39 0.20 -11.49 9.67
C ARG A 39 0.88 -11.29 8.33
N LEU A 40 2.12 -10.82 8.31
CA LEU A 40 2.91 -10.74 7.09
C LEU A 40 3.21 -12.15 6.58
N VAL A 41 2.84 -12.44 5.34
CA VAL A 41 3.06 -13.74 4.69
C VAL A 41 4.36 -13.77 3.93
N GLY A 42 4.70 -12.68 3.29
CA GLY A 42 5.91 -12.55 2.49
C GLY A 42 5.96 -11.22 1.75
N LEU A 43 7.09 -11.01 1.10
CA LEU A 43 7.32 -9.93 0.16
C LEU A 43 7.52 -10.51 -1.23
N THR A 44 6.97 -9.86 -2.25
CA THR A 44 7.08 -10.30 -3.64
C THR A 44 7.27 -9.12 -4.59
N ASP A 45 7.62 -9.41 -5.82
CA ASP A 45 7.59 -8.51 -6.96
C ASP A 45 7.56 -9.34 -8.26
N GLU A 46 7.46 -8.68 -9.41
CA GLU A 46 7.64 -9.32 -10.71
C GLU A 46 9.09 -9.79 -10.88
N SER A 47 9.29 -10.87 -11.64
CA SER A 47 10.62 -11.50 -11.80
C SER A 47 11.58 -10.69 -12.68
N ASP A 48 11.06 -9.75 -13.48
CA ASP A 48 11.83 -8.92 -14.41
C ASP A 48 12.23 -7.55 -13.85
N VAL A 49 12.06 -7.35 -12.53
CA VAL A 49 12.48 -6.09 -11.90
C VAL A 49 13.99 -5.88 -11.99
N PRO A 50 14.45 -4.61 -12.10
CA PRO A 50 15.87 -4.30 -12.11
C PRO A 50 16.59 -4.87 -10.89
N PRO A 51 17.88 -5.28 -11.01
CA PRO A 51 18.64 -5.86 -9.89
C PRO A 51 18.60 -5.01 -8.62
N ARG A 52 18.72 -3.71 -8.76
CA ARG A 52 18.63 -2.78 -7.62
C ARG A 52 17.28 -2.86 -6.89
N ARG A 53 16.16 -3.00 -7.62
CA ARG A 53 14.84 -3.15 -7.00
C ARG A 53 14.75 -4.49 -6.25
N ARG A 54 15.27 -5.55 -6.84
CA ARG A 54 15.34 -6.87 -6.19
C ARG A 54 16.14 -6.83 -4.88
N GLU A 55 17.30 -6.17 -4.87
CA GLU A 55 18.10 -5.98 -3.65
C GLU A 55 17.31 -5.25 -2.56
N LEU A 56 16.59 -4.17 -2.91
CA LEU A 56 15.78 -3.40 -1.98
C LEU A 56 14.58 -4.20 -1.45
N ASN A 57 13.98 -5.05 -2.28
CA ASN A 57 12.92 -5.96 -1.89
C ASN A 57 13.45 -7.02 -0.90
N GLN A 58 14.55 -7.67 -1.22
CA GLN A 58 15.18 -8.67 -0.37
C GLN A 58 15.65 -8.08 0.98
N ALA A 59 16.18 -6.86 0.96
CA ALA A 59 16.60 -6.17 2.17
C ALA A 59 15.41 -5.91 3.12
N LEU A 60 14.27 -5.47 2.59
CA LEU A 60 13.06 -5.28 3.40
C LEU A 60 12.48 -6.61 3.89
N ALA A 61 12.47 -7.64 3.06
CA ALA A 61 12.01 -8.97 3.47
C ALA A 61 12.85 -9.52 4.63
N ALA A 62 14.18 -9.38 4.55
CA ALA A 62 15.10 -9.78 5.61
C ALA A 62 14.89 -8.98 6.90
N GLU A 63 14.70 -7.65 6.80
CA GLU A 63 14.41 -6.78 7.95
C GLU A 63 13.12 -7.19 8.67
N LEU A 64 12.10 -7.59 7.90
CA LEU A 64 10.80 -8.00 8.43
C LEU A 64 10.74 -9.49 8.83
N GLU A 65 11.82 -10.22 8.64
CA GLU A 65 11.91 -11.67 8.91
C GLU A 65 10.84 -12.50 8.17
N ILE A 66 10.55 -12.10 6.92
CA ILE A 66 9.57 -12.77 6.05
C ILE A 66 10.23 -13.29 4.77
N PRO A 67 9.67 -14.32 4.11
CA PRO A 67 10.20 -14.81 2.85
C PRO A 67 10.04 -13.79 1.71
N TYR A 68 11.04 -13.73 0.83
CA TYR A 68 10.90 -13.12 -0.48
C TYR A 68 10.45 -14.20 -1.48
N ILE A 69 9.29 -14.03 -2.09
CA ILE A 69 8.61 -15.03 -2.90
C ILE A 69 8.58 -14.57 -4.36
N GLU A 70 9.14 -15.33 -5.26
CA GLU A 70 9.10 -15.11 -6.72
C GLU A 70 8.65 -16.39 -7.44
N PRO A 71 7.89 -16.26 -8.53
CA PRO A 71 7.33 -15.03 -9.11
C PRO A 71 6.09 -14.50 -8.36
N TYR A 72 5.64 -13.30 -8.75
CA TYR A 72 4.46 -12.65 -8.15
C TYR A 72 3.20 -13.52 -8.19
N GLU A 73 2.99 -14.21 -9.30
CA GLU A 73 1.85 -15.11 -9.49
C GLU A 73 1.84 -16.28 -8.49
N GLU A 74 3.01 -16.82 -8.17
CA GLU A 74 3.13 -17.88 -7.15
C GLU A 74 2.76 -17.34 -5.76
N ALA A 75 3.22 -16.14 -5.45
CA ALA A 75 2.85 -15.49 -4.20
C ALA A 75 1.33 -15.22 -4.09
N LEU A 76 0.68 -14.83 -5.20
CA LEU A 76 -0.77 -14.63 -5.25
C LEU A 76 -1.57 -15.94 -5.13
N ALA A 77 -1.05 -17.05 -5.63
CA ALA A 77 -1.72 -18.34 -5.58
C ALA A 77 -1.81 -18.95 -4.17
N ARG A 78 -1.12 -18.38 -3.20
CA ARG A 78 -1.11 -18.91 -1.82
C ARG A 78 -2.47 -18.74 -1.15
N GLU A 79 -2.92 -19.78 -0.49
CA GLU A 79 -4.20 -19.78 0.26
C GLU A 79 -4.13 -18.93 1.54
N ASP A 80 -2.93 -18.76 2.10
CA ASP A 80 -2.71 -17.99 3.32
C ASP A 80 -2.53 -16.48 3.07
N VAL A 81 -2.76 -15.99 1.85
CA VAL A 81 -2.81 -14.57 1.48
C VAL A 81 -4.27 -14.13 1.33
N ASP A 82 -4.68 -13.16 2.12
CA ASP A 82 -6.02 -12.52 2.06
C ASP A 82 -5.93 -11.12 1.46
N LEU A 83 -4.85 -10.41 1.72
CA LEU A 83 -4.65 -9.01 1.40
C LEU A 83 -3.29 -8.77 0.74
N VAL A 84 -3.26 -7.93 -0.28
CA VAL A 84 -2.02 -7.50 -0.95
C VAL A 84 -1.84 -5.99 -0.78
N CYS A 85 -0.68 -5.58 -0.26
CA CYS A 85 -0.27 -4.17 -0.19
C CYS A 85 0.69 -3.86 -1.34
N LEU A 86 0.28 -2.98 -2.26
CA LEU A 86 0.96 -2.74 -3.53
C LEU A 86 1.63 -1.37 -3.56
N CYS A 87 2.96 -1.38 -3.57
CA CYS A 87 3.80 -0.19 -3.69
C CYS A 87 4.81 -0.26 -4.85
N PRO A 88 4.57 -0.97 -5.95
CA PRO A 88 5.45 -0.91 -7.11
C PRO A 88 5.37 0.47 -7.78
N GLU A 89 6.19 0.72 -8.77
CA GLU A 89 6.15 1.93 -9.57
C GLU A 89 4.77 2.08 -10.27
N PRO A 90 4.28 3.32 -10.50
CA PRO A 90 2.96 3.56 -11.08
C PRO A 90 2.69 2.84 -12.40
N GLU A 91 3.73 2.65 -13.22
CA GLU A 91 3.68 2.01 -14.53
C GLU A 91 3.31 0.52 -14.45
N ARG A 92 3.73 -0.16 -13.37
CA ARG A 92 3.45 -1.59 -13.12
C ARG A 92 2.23 -1.81 -12.25
N ARG A 93 1.82 -0.79 -11.51
CA ARG A 93 0.84 -0.89 -10.43
C ARG A 93 -0.52 -1.37 -10.89
N ALA A 94 -1.01 -0.85 -12.04
CA ALA A 94 -2.32 -1.26 -12.56
C ALA A 94 -2.37 -2.77 -12.81
N ARG A 95 -1.44 -3.33 -13.61
CA ARG A 95 -1.45 -4.75 -13.95
C ARG A 95 -1.30 -5.67 -12.74
N MET A 96 -0.46 -5.27 -11.77
CA MET A 96 -0.28 -6.03 -10.53
C MET A 96 -1.53 -5.97 -9.64
N THR A 97 -2.20 -4.82 -9.57
CA THR A 97 -3.47 -4.68 -8.82
C THR A 97 -4.57 -5.52 -9.46
N VAL A 98 -4.68 -5.50 -10.78
CA VAL A 98 -5.63 -6.33 -11.55
C VAL A 98 -5.37 -7.81 -11.30
N ALA A 99 -4.11 -8.26 -11.33
CA ALA A 99 -3.75 -9.64 -11.05
C ALA A 99 -4.15 -10.06 -9.63
N ALA A 100 -3.86 -9.23 -8.62
CA ALA A 100 -4.26 -9.50 -7.24
C ALA A 100 -5.79 -9.59 -7.08
N ALA A 101 -6.54 -8.64 -7.66
CA ALA A 101 -8.00 -8.65 -7.62
C ALA A 101 -8.59 -9.91 -8.29
N ARG A 102 -8.08 -10.28 -9.46
CA ARG A 102 -8.50 -11.51 -10.18
C ARG A 102 -8.16 -12.80 -9.42
N ALA A 103 -7.10 -12.77 -8.62
CA ALA A 103 -6.77 -13.87 -7.70
C ALA A 103 -7.64 -13.87 -6.43
N GLY A 104 -8.64 -13.01 -6.33
CA GLY A 104 -9.55 -12.93 -5.19
C GLY A 104 -8.95 -12.27 -3.94
N LYS A 105 -7.82 -11.59 -4.08
CA LYS A 105 -7.15 -10.95 -2.95
C LYS A 105 -7.64 -9.51 -2.77
N HIS A 106 -7.90 -9.12 -1.52
CA HIS A 106 -8.16 -7.73 -1.18
C HIS A 106 -6.93 -6.88 -1.44
N VAL A 107 -7.10 -5.60 -1.82
CA VAL A 107 -5.96 -4.77 -2.23
C VAL A 107 -5.87 -3.46 -1.46
N TYR A 108 -4.68 -3.14 -0.99
CA TYR A 108 -4.30 -1.83 -0.52
C TYR A 108 -3.20 -1.27 -1.43
N VAL A 109 -3.49 -0.16 -2.09
CA VAL A 109 -2.67 0.37 -3.18
C VAL A 109 -2.09 1.72 -2.80
N ASP A 110 -0.79 1.94 -3.04
CA ASP A 110 -0.17 3.24 -2.87
C ASP A 110 -0.65 4.26 -3.92
N LYS A 111 -0.46 5.53 -3.64
CA LYS A 111 -0.73 6.65 -4.57
C LYS A 111 0.46 6.86 -5.53
N PRO A 112 0.21 7.31 -6.76
CA PRO A 112 -1.08 7.31 -7.47
C PRO A 112 -1.55 5.89 -7.77
N LEU A 113 -2.84 5.72 -8.09
CA LEU A 113 -3.40 4.40 -8.38
C LEU A 113 -2.63 3.66 -9.49
N CYS A 114 -2.28 4.40 -10.54
CA CYS A 114 -1.47 3.93 -11.67
C CYS A 114 -0.98 5.12 -12.52
N ALA A 115 -0.29 4.85 -13.62
CA ALA A 115 0.26 5.86 -14.52
C ALA A 115 -0.73 6.35 -15.60
N THR A 116 -1.80 5.61 -15.90
CA THR A 116 -2.72 5.92 -17.01
C THR A 116 -4.19 5.83 -16.59
N VAL A 117 -5.05 6.51 -17.33
CA VAL A 117 -6.51 6.44 -17.12
C VAL A 117 -7.05 5.07 -17.48
N GLU A 118 -6.52 4.47 -18.52
CA GLU A 118 -6.87 3.11 -18.97
C GLU A 118 -6.58 2.09 -17.87
N GLY A 119 -5.37 2.13 -17.31
CA GLY A 119 -4.99 1.26 -16.19
C GLY A 119 -5.88 1.48 -14.95
N ALA A 120 -6.31 2.72 -14.69
CA ALA A 120 -7.24 3.00 -13.59
C ALA A 120 -8.62 2.34 -13.83
N ARG A 121 -9.11 2.37 -15.08
CA ARG A 121 -10.37 1.70 -15.45
C ARG A 121 -10.26 0.19 -15.29
N GLU A 122 -9.18 -0.42 -15.78
CA GLU A 122 -8.92 -1.85 -15.63
C GLU A 122 -8.90 -2.29 -14.16
N VAL A 123 -8.30 -1.47 -13.28
CA VAL A 123 -8.29 -1.75 -11.84
C VAL A 123 -9.71 -1.72 -11.26
N VAL A 124 -10.51 -0.70 -11.60
CA VAL A 124 -11.91 -0.58 -11.13
C VAL A 124 -12.72 -1.79 -11.60
N GLU A 125 -12.67 -2.10 -12.89
CA GLU A 125 -13.38 -3.23 -13.49
C GLU A 125 -12.99 -4.57 -12.84
N ALA A 126 -11.70 -4.80 -12.60
CA ALA A 126 -11.22 -6.02 -11.98
C ALA A 126 -11.70 -6.15 -10.52
N VAL A 127 -11.67 -5.06 -9.76
CA VAL A 127 -12.11 -5.03 -8.37
C VAL A 127 -13.63 -5.26 -8.27
N GLU A 128 -14.41 -4.60 -9.12
CA GLU A 128 -15.87 -4.78 -9.18
C GLU A 128 -16.27 -6.20 -9.59
N ALA A 129 -15.63 -6.73 -10.62
CA ALA A 129 -15.90 -8.08 -11.11
C ALA A 129 -15.52 -9.17 -10.10
N SER A 130 -14.46 -8.96 -9.34
CA SER A 130 -13.99 -9.94 -8.33
C SER A 130 -14.70 -9.80 -6.98
N GLY A 131 -15.39 -8.71 -6.73
CA GLY A 131 -16.04 -8.42 -5.44
C GLY A 131 -15.08 -8.23 -4.27
N VAL A 132 -13.78 -8.06 -4.53
CA VAL A 132 -12.77 -7.83 -3.49
C VAL A 132 -12.87 -6.43 -2.91
N ARG A 133 -12.36 -6.25 -1.70
CA ARG A 133 -12.23 -4.93 -1.10
C ARG A 133 -10.97 -4.24 -1.61
N SER A 134 -11.08 -2.96 -1.92
CA SER A 134 -9.95 -2.14 -2.35
C SER A 134 -9.86 -0.84 -1.55
N GLN A 135 -8.65 -0.40 -1.31
CA GLN A 135 -8.35 0.88 -0.68
C GLN A 135 -7.08 1.45 -1.30
N MET A 136 -7.15 2.67 -1.79
CA MET A 136 -5.95 3.44 -2.13
C MET A 136 -5.56 4.34 -0.96
N PHE A 137 -4.27 4.54 -0.73
CA PHE A 137 -3.77 5.51 0.24
C PHE A 137 -4.32 6.91 -0.08
N SER A 138 -4.88 7.56 0.93
CA SER A 138 -5.41 8.92 0.78
C SER A 138 -5.35 9.68 2.10
N LEU A 139 -4.87 10.93 2.04
CA LEU A 139 -4.88 11.85 3.18
C LEU A 139 -6.30 12.24 3.62
N VAL A 140 -7.30 12.09 2.75
CA VAL A 140 -8.72 12.31 3.10
C VAL A 140 -9.17 11.37 4.21
N ARG A 141 -8.55 10.21 4.35
CA ARG A 141 -8.79 9.23 5.43
C ARG A 141 -7.97 9.47 6.68
N SER A 142 -7.07 10.45 6.68
CA SER A 142 -6.31 10.84 7.86
C SER A 142 -7.23 11.39 8.99
N SER A 143 -6.71 11.46 10.19
CA SER A 143 -7.46 12.05 11.32
C SER A 143 -7.90 13.48 11.05
N ILE A 144 -7.04 14.28 10.41
CA ILE A 144 -7.37 15.66 9.98
C ILE A 144 -8.48 15.64 8.94
N GLY A 145 -8.37 14.84 7.89
CA GLY A 145 -9.39 14.74 6.84
C GLY A 145 -10.76 14.35 7.39
N ARG A 146 -10.80 13.37 8.28
CA ARG A 146 -12.05 12.98 8.96
C ARG A 146 -12.61 14.12 9.81
N ARG A 147 -11.75 14.78 10.59
CA ARG A 147 -12.18 15.90 11.43
C ARG A 147 -12.73 17.08 10.62
N CYS A 148 -12.09 17.43 9.51
CA CYS A 148 -12.59 18.45 8.60
C CYS A 148 -13.97 18.07 8.06
N ARG A 149 -14.15 16.81 7.64
CA ARG A 149 -15.44 16.32 7.16
C ARG A 149 -16.52 16.43 8.25
N GLU A 150 -16.26 15.95 9.47
CA GLU A 150 -17.19 16.04 10.60
C GLU A 150 -17.64 17.49 10.87
N VAL A 151 -16.70 18.43 10.84
CA VAL A 151 -17.01 19.86 11.05
C VAL A 151 -17.91 20.40 9.94
N VAL A 152 -17.62 20.06 8.68
CA VAL A 152 -18.45 20.47 7.53
C VAL A 152 -19.85 19.86 7.60
N GLU A 153 -19.94 18.55 7.81
CA GLU A 153 -21.19 17.80 7.87
C GLU A 153 -22.06 18.19 9.06
N SER A 154 -21.48 18.70 10.14
CA SER A 154 -22.20 19.19 11.30
C SER A 154 -23.05 20.44 11.04
N GLY A 155 -22.87 21.09 9.89
CA GLY A 155 -23.56 22.33 9.52
C GLY A 155 -23.13 23.58 10.31
N ARG A 156 -22.19 23.45 11.26
CA ARG A 156 -21.74 24.57 12.13
C ARG A 156 -21.09 25.72 11.37
N LEU A 157 -20.57 25.44 10.16
CA LEU A 157 -19.94 26.44 9.29
C LEU A 157 -20.93 27.08 8.32
N GLY A 158 -22.20 26.65 8.30
CA GLY A 158 -23.15 27.07 7.30
C GLY A 158 -22.75 26.67 5.88
N THR A 159 -23.09 27.52 4.91
CA THR A 159 -22.68 27.30 3.51
C THR A 159 -21.21 27.60 3.33
N LEU A 160 -20.43 26.62 2.86
CA LEU A 160 -19.03 26.84 2.51
C LEU A 160 -18.94 27.69 1.23
N ILE A 161 -18.29 28.83 1.32
CA ILE A 161 -18.05 29.74 0.18
C ILE A 161 -16.59 29.68 -0.31
N GLY A 162 -15.70 29.09 0.47
CA GLY A 162 -14.29 28.94 0.10
C GLY A 162 -13.52 28.12 1.12
N LEU A 163 -12.37 27.57 0.69
CA LEU A 163 -11.41 26.86 1.50
C LEU A 163 -10.01 27.33 1.15
N HIS A 164 -9.22 27.67 2.16
CA HIS A 164 -7.77 27.83 2.02
C HIS A 164 -7.07 26.74 2.82
N ALA A 165 -6.16 25.99 2.19
CA ALA A 165 -5.36 24.97 2.84
C ALA A 165 -3.88 25.18 2.51
N GLU A 166 -3.02 25.13 3.52
CA GLU A 166 -1.56 25.21 3.37
C GLU A 166 -0.93 23.92 3.91
N LEU A 167 -0.05 23.34 3.14
CA LEU A 167 0.64 22.11 3.50
C LEU A 167 2.15 22.28 3.32
N LEU A 168 2.86 22.36 4.43
CA LEU A 168 4.31 22.55 4.45
C LEU A 168 5.03 21.20 4.60
N PHE A 169 5.88 20.89 3.64
CA PHE A 169 6.76 19.73 3.71
C PHE A 169 8.21 20.17 3.86
N ALA A 170 8.88 19.73 4.90
CA ALA A 170 10.33 19.88 5.04
C ALA A 170 11.03 18.87 4.12
N LYS A 171 11.24 19.26 2.86
CA LYS A 171 12.07 18.50 1.91
C LYS A 171 13.38 19.27 1.69
N GLY A 172 14.52 18.58 1.85
CA GLY A 172 15.82 19.14 1.48
C GLY A 172 16.44 20.05 2.52
N VAL A 173 16.28 19.77 3.79
CA VAL A 173 17.17 20.36 4.83
C VAL A 173 18.59 19.89 4.54
N ALA A 174 19.53 20.83 4.46
CA ALA A 174 20.93 20.52 4.28
C ALA A 174 21.41 19.51 5.34
N GLY A 175 22.02 18.41 4.92
CA GLY A 175 22.42 17.29 5.77
C GLY A 175 21.44 16.11 5.83
N THR A 176 20.22 16.25 5.27
CA THR A 176 19.26 15.13 5.11
C THR A 176 18.96 14.85 3.63
N ALA A 177 19.76 15.43 2.75
CA ALA A 177 19.56 15.42 1.29
C ALA A 177 19.53 14.01 0.69
N ASP A 178 20.20 13.05 1.30
CA ASP A 178 20.25 11.67 0.79
C ASP A 178 18.94 10.90 0.90
N LEU A 179 17.98 11.38 1.69
CA LEU A 179 16.70 10.72 1.86
C LEU A 179 15.72 10.93 0.68
N GLY A 180 16.00 11.88 -0.20
CA GLY A 180 15.11 12.21 -1.32
C GLY A 180 15.67 11.91 -2.71
N GLN A 181 16.98 11.96 -2.89
CA GLN A 181 17.61 11.82 -4.20
C GLN A 181 17.46 10.42 -4.84
N PRO A 182 17.67 9.32 -4.12
CA PRO A 182 17.53 7.99 -4.73
C PRO A 182 16.14 7.73 -5.32
N ARG A 183 15.10 8.36 -4.77
CA ARG A 183 13.73 8.23 -5.29
C ARG A 183 13.50 8.90 -6.64
N ARG A 184 14.12 10.06 -6.85
CA ARG A 184 14.01 10.80 -8.12
C ARG A 184 14.75 10.09 -9.25
N GLU A 185 15.89 9.49 -8.93
CA GLU A 185 16.69 8.73 -9.89
C GLU A 185 16.09 7.36 -10.23
N GLN A 186 15.29 6.78 -9.30
CA GLN A 186 14.68 5.45 -9.48
C GLN A 186 13.24 5.49 -9.98
N ALA A 187 12.49 6.56 -9.68
CA ALA A 187 11.07 6.66 -10.07
C ALA A 187 10.88 7.27 -11.45
N SER A 188 11.90 7.86 -12.00
CA SER A 188 11.84 8.44 -13.33
C SER A 188 13.18 8.26 -14.00
N ASP A 189 13.18 7.72 -15.17
CA ASP A 189 14.13 8.14 -16.22
C ASP A 189 13.91 9.63 -16.53
N GLY A 190 13.70 10.45 -15.48
CA GLY A 190 13.54 11.90 -15.59
C GLY A 190 12.19 12.40 -16.12
N ARG A 191 11.13 11.57 -16.08
CA ARG A 191 9.82 11.97 -16.60
C ARG A 191 8.72 11.87 -15.53
N PHE A 192 8.31 13.04 -15.08
CA PHE A 192 6.98 13.38 -14.59
C PHE A 192 6.36 14.32 -15.61
#